data_dce3c463b4f87b62865f274ef71c4178
#
_entry.id   dce3c463b4f87b62865f274ef71c4178
#
_cell.length_a   1.000
_cell.length_b   1.000
_cell.length_c   1.000
_cell.angle_alpha   90.00
_cell.angle_beta   90.00
_cell.angle_gamma   90.00
#
_symmetry.space_group_name_H-M   'P 1'
#
loop_
_entity.id
_entity.type
_entity.pdbx_description
1 polymer ?
#
loop_
_entity_poly.entity_id
_entity_poly.type
_entity_poly.pdbx_seq_one_letter_code
_entity_poly.pdbx_strand_id
1 'polypeptide(L)'
;SRAVTRECLDIAKEEEKPIIATHSDSYFLNPIGRNLTDGEAVGISSLGGIIGISLAPEHLCKDKNAGIDDIIAHVKHYISLGLSGSVCFGCDFDGIASKPRGINDISSLKDVYYAFLEAGIPQDTVDDIFYRNAERFVLENLPFFQER
;
A
#
# COMPACT_ATOMS: atom_id res chain seq x y z
N SER A 1 -5.68 10.78 -11.31
CA SER A 1 -7.04 11.26 -10.97
C SER A 1 -7.96 10.05 -10.86
N ARG A 2 -9.05 10.15 -10.12
CA ARG A 2 -10.03 9.06 -9.96
C ARG A 2 -10.60 8.52 -11.28
N ALA A 3 -10.79 9.39 -12.27
CA ALA A 3 -11.24 8.95 -13.59
C ALA A 3 -10.24 7.97 -14.21
N VAL A 4 -8.95 8.30 -14.15
CA VAL A 4 -7.87 7.42 -14.64
C VAL A 4 -7.81 6.11 -13.85
N THR A 5 -7.92 6.16 -12.52
CA THR A 5 -7.91 4.94 -11.69
C THR A 5 -9.06 3.99 -12.08
N ARG A 6 -10.27 4.52 -12.28
CA ARG A 6 -11.44 3.73 -12.71
C ARG A 6 -11.24 3.13 -14.09
N GLU A 7 -10.79 3.94 -15.05
CA GLU A 7 -10.52 3.48 -16.41
C GLU A 7 -9.46 2.36 -16.42
N CYS A 8 -8.37 2.52 -15.63
CA CYS A 8 -7.37 1.46 -15.46
C CYS A 8 -7.95 0.18 -14.86
N LEU A 9 -8.84 0.30 -13.86
CA LEU A 9 -9.51 -0.86 -13.26
C LEU A 9 -10.45 -1.55 -14.25
N ASP A 10 -11.19 -0.78 -15.07
CA ASP A 10 -12.08 -1.33 -16.08
C ASP A 10 -11.27 -2.10 -17.14
N ILE A 11 -10.20 -1.52 -17.66
CA ILE A 11 -9.27 -2.19 -18.61
C ILE A 11 -8.65 -3.44 -17.99
N ALA A 12 -8.14 -3.35 -16.76
CA ALA A 12 -7.53 -4.47 -16.07
C ALA A 12 -8.51 -5.63 -15.86
N LYS A 13 -9.78 -5.31 -15.60
CA LYS A 13 -10.86 -6.28 -15.47
C LYS A 13 -11.23 -6.94 -16.82
N GLU A 14 -11.30 -6.16 -17.89
CA GLU A 14 -11.55 -6.68 -19.25
C GLU A 14 -10.44 -7.60 -19.72
N GLU A 15 -9.18 -7.27 -19.41
CA GLU A 15 -8.00 -8.04 -19.78
C GLU A 15 -7.67 -9.18 -18.80
N GLU A 16 -8.42 -9.32 -17.71
CA GLU A 16 -8.15 -10.27 -16.62
C GLU A 16 -6.71 -10.19 -16.09
N LYS A 17 -6.19 -8.96 -15.95
CA LYS A 17 -4.82 -8.68 -15.51
C LYS A 17 -4.79 -7.99 -14.16
N PRO A 18 -3.84 -8.35 -13.29
CA PRO A 18 -3.64 -7.64 -12.04
C PRO A 18 -3.11 -6.21 -12.30
N ILE A 19 -3.42 -5.30 -11.38
CA ILE A 19 -3.00 -3.91 -11.43
C ILE A 19 -2.29 -3.53 -10.13
N ILE A 20 -1.30 -2.65 -10.21
CA ILE A 20 -0.55 -2.14 -9.05
C ILE A 20 -0.90 -0.68 -8.79
N ALA A 21 -1.26 -0.36 -7.55
CA ALA A 21 -1.17 1.01 -7.03
C ALA A 21 0.15 1.15 -6.27
N THR A 22 1.14 1.73 -6.91
CA THR A 22 2.52 1.73 -6.40
C THR A 22 2.71 2.54 -5.12
N HIS A 23 1.99 3.65 -4.92
CA HIS A 23 2.02 4.47 -3.70
C HIS A 23 0.67 5.15 -3.48
N SER A 24 -0.23 4.50 -2.75
CA SER A 24 -1.60 4.99 -2.52
C SER A 24 -2.11 4.56 -1.15
N ASP A 25 -2.55 5.55 -0.39
CA ASP A 25 -3.11 5.36 0.93
C ASP A 25 -4.66 5.38 0.89
N SER A 26 -5.32 5.25 2.04
CA SER A 26 -6.78 5.24 2.10
C SER A 26 -7.37 6.65 1.97
N TYR A 27 -8.28 6.83 1.02
CA TYR A 27 -9.08 8.04 0.88
C TYR A 27 -10.02 8.26 2.07
N PHE A 28 -10.45 7.18 2.73
CA PHE A 28 -11.33 7.27 3.89
C PHE A 28 -10.67 8.06 5.04
N LEU A 29 -9.36 7.88 5.24
CA LEU A 29 -8.60 8.56 6.30
C LEU A 29 -8.10 9.92 5.85
N ASN A 30 -7.62 10.04 4.61
CA ASN A 30 -7.17 11.31 4.06
C ASN A 30 -7.73 11.51 2.64
N PRO A 31 -8.81 12.32 2.47
CA PRO A 31 -9.59 12.39 1.24
C PRO A 31 -8.91 13.26 0.16
N ILE A 32 -7.77 12.85 -0.33
CA ILE A 32 -7.06 13.47 -1.44
C ILE A 32 -7.15 12.63 -2.72
N GLY A 33 -6.92 13.25 -3.88
CA GLY A 33 -7.07 12.59 -5.19
C GLY A 33 -6.03 11.52 -5.50
N ARG A 34 -4.98 11.40 -4.70
CA ARG A 34 -3.93 10.36 -4.82
C ARG A 34 -4.29 9.08 -4.07
N ASN A 35 -5.14 9.19 -3.06
CA ASN A 35 -5.56 8.07 -2.22
C ASN A 35 -6.72 7.31 -2.85
N LEU A 36 -6.76 5.99 -2.59
CA LEU A 36 -7.77 5.07 -3.11
C LEU A 36 -9.03 5.10 -2.24
N THR A 37 -10.18 5.13 -2.88
CA THR A 37 -11.44 4.79 -2.20
C THR A 37 -11.46 3.30 -1.87
N ASP A 38 -12.29 2.90 -0.90
CA ASP A 38 -12.44 1.50 -0.51
C ASP A 38 -12.82 0.62 -1.70
N GLY A 39 -13.72 1.10 -2.57
CA GLY A 39 -14.10 0.39 -3.79
C GLY A 39 -12.96 0.22 -4.79
N GLU A 40 -12.10 1.23 -4.95
CA GLU A 40 -10.91 1.13 -5.80
C GLU A 40 -9.88 0.14 -5.22
N ALA A 41 -9.66 0.18 -3.90
CA ALA A 41 -8.77 -0.74 -3.22
C ALA A 41 -9.24 -2.20 -3.30
N VAL A 42 -10.54 -2.44 -3.07
CA VAL A 42 -11.18 -3.76 -3.24
C VAL A 42 -11.09 -4.22 -4.70
N GLY A 43 -11.31 -3.31 -5.65
CA GLY A 43 -11.17 -3.60 -7.09
C GLY A 43 -9.77 -4.08 -7.46
N ILE A 44 -8.72 -3.39 -6.99
CA ILE A 44 -7.32 -3.80 -7.20
C ILE A 44 -7.07 -5.20 -6.62
N SER A 45 -7.47 -5.42 -5.38
CA SER A 45 -7.29 -6.70 -4.68
C SER A 45 -8.03 -7.85 -5.37
N SER A 46 -9.26 -7.63 -5.85
CA SER A 46 -10.06 -8.66 -6.52
C SER A 46 -9.47 -9.13 -7.85
N LEU A 47 -8.62 -8.32 -8.47
CA LEU A 47 -7.86 -8.65 -9.68
C LEU A 47 -6.49 -9.29 -9.37
N GLY A 48 -6.21 -9.64 -8.12
CA GLY A 48 -4.90 -10.15 -7.71
C GLY A 48 -3.80 -9.07 -7.65
N GLY A 49 -4.19 -7.80 -7.67
CA GLY A 49 -3.27 -6.67 -7.60
C GLY A 49 -2.77 -6.35 -6.20
N ILE A 50 -1.82 -5.43 -6.12
CA ILE A 50 -1.22 -4.97 -4.85
C ILE A 50 -1.29 -3.44 -4.71
N ILE A 51 -1.31 -3.00 -3.45
CA ILE A 51 -1.38 -1.60 -3.03
C ILE A 51 -0.16 -1.28 -2.17
N GLY A 52 0.72 -0.44 -2.67
CA GLY A 52 1.87 0.08 -1.94
C GLY A 52 1.48 1.27 -1.05
N ILE A 53 1.68 1.14 0.26
CA ILE A 53 1.51 2.25 1.21
C ILE A 53 2.58 3.30 0.95
N SER A 54 2.13 4.54 0.69
CA SER A 54 3.01 5.69 0.51
C SER A 54 3.55 6.19 1.84
N LEU A 55 4.78 6.68 1.85
CA LEU A 55 5.34 7.40 3.00
C LEU A 55 5.36 8.93 2.78
N ALA A 56 4.63 9.43 1.79
CA ALA A 56 4.45 10.87 1.62
C ALA A 56 3.53 11.42 2.73
N PRO A 57 3.98 12.34 3.61
CA PRO A 57 3.16 12.84 4.71
C PRO A 57 1.82 13.44 4.26
N GLU A 58 1.80 14.07 3.10
CA GLU A 58 0.58 14.63 2.50
C GLU A 58 -0.43 13.57 2.02
N HIS A 59 -0.01 12.32 1.82
CA HIS A 59 -0.92 11.22 1.53
C HIS A 59 -1.49 10.61 2.81
N LEU A 60 -0.70 10.60 3.89
CA LEU A 60 -1.06 9.98 5.16
C LEU A 60 -2.00 10.85 6.00
N CYS A 61 -1.74 12.15 6.09
CA CYS A 61 -2.59 13.04 6.89
C CYS A 61 -2.75 14.44 6.28
N LYS A 62 -3.85 15.09 6.66
CA LYS A 62 -4.27 16.38 6.10
C LYS A 62 -3.30 17.53 6.43
N ASP A 63 -2.73 17.54 7.63
CA ASP A 63 -1.81 18.58 8.09
C ASP A 63 -0.36 18.34 7.65
N LYS A 64 -0.11 17.24 6.93
CA LYS A 64 1.20 16.83 6.41
C LYS A 64 2.26 16.59 7.50
N ASN A 65 1.82 16.36 8.73
CA ASN A 65 2.69 16.07 9.86
C ASN A 65 2.58 14.62 10.32
N ALA A 66 2.52 13.71 9.35
CA ALA A 66 2.36 12.29 9.57
C ALA A 66 3.49 11.67 10.38
N GLY A 67 3.17 10.62 11.12
CA GLY A 67 4.08 9.75 11.84
C GLY A 67 3.78 8.27 11.57
N ILE A 68 4.45 7.40 12.29
CA ILE A 68 4.25 5.94 12.17
C ILE A 68 2.81 5.55 12.49
N ASP A 69 2.14 6.23 13.42
CA ASP A 69 0.74 5.95 13.78
C ASP A 69 -0.21 6.18 12.60
N ASP A 70 0.07 7.18 11.76
CA ASP A 70 -0.74 7.43 10.56
C ASP A 70 -0.58 6.30 9.55
N ILE A 71 0.65 5.78 9.36
CA ILE A 71 0.90 4.62 8.51
C ILE A 71 0.12 3.40 9.02
N ILE A 72 0.19 3.15 10.34
CA ILE A 72 -0.56 2.07 10.99
C ILE A 72 -2.07 2.23 10.77
N ALA A 73 -2.60 3.44 10.85
CA ALA A 73 -4.02 3.69 10.64
C ALA A 73 -4.46 3.32 9.22
N HIS A 74 -3.70 3.71 8.18
CA HIS A 74 -3.99 3.36 6.80
C HIS A 74 -3.91 1.85 6.55
N VAL A 75 -2.89 1.18 7.08
CA VAL A 75 -2.74 -0.28 6.99
C VAL A 75 -3.88 -1.00 7.69
N LYS A 76 -4.24 -0.62 8.92
CA LYS A 76 -5.38 -1.20 9.65
C LYS A 76 -6.71 -0.99 8.92
N HIS A 77 -6.90 0.14 8.27
CA HIS A 77 -8.08 0.37 7.45
C HIS A 77 -8.16 -0.66 6.30
N TYR A 78 -7.08 -0.85 5.55
CA TYR A 78 -7.06 -1.85 4.48
C TYR A 78 -7.22 -3.29 5.01
N ILE A 79 -6.62 -3.63 6.16
CA ILE A 79 -6.85 -4.92 6.83
C ILE A 79 -8.34 -5.09 7.17
N SER A 80 -9.01 -4.05 7.67
CA SER A 80 -10.44 -4.09 8.01
C SER A 80 -11.35 -4.34 6.81
N LEU A 81 -10.89 -4.00 5.60
CA LEU A 81 -11.56 -4.31 4.34
C LEU A 81 -11.25 -5.73 3.81
N GLY A 82 -10.46 -6.52 4.54
CA GLY A 82 -10.02 -7.86 4.12
C GLY A 82 -8.88 -7.87 3.11
N LEU A 83 -8.12 -6.76 2.99
CA LEU A 83 -7.10 -6.57 1.96
C LEU A 83 -5.66 -6.88 2.43
N SER A 84 -5.48 -7.56 3.57
CA SER A 84 -4.15 -7.85 4.13
C SER A 84 -3.20 -8.54 3.15
N GLY A 85 -3.74 -9.40 2.27
CA GLY A 85 -2.96 -10.09 1.23
C GLY A 85 -2.62 -9.24 0.00
N SER A 86 -3.10 -7.99 -0.08
CA SER A 86 -2.85 -7.10 -1.21
C SER A 86 -2.10 -5.82 -0.83
N VAL A 87 -1.78 -5.64 0.44
CA VAL A 87 -1.06 -4.45 0.93
C VAL A 87 0.45 -4.73 0.99
N CYS A 88 1.25 -3.79 0.55
CA CYS A 88 2.71 -3.79 0.69
C CYS A 88 3.22 -2.37 0.92
N PHE A 89 4.53 -2.16 1.01
CA PHE A 89 5.12 -0.82 1.04
C PHE A 89 5.45 -0.33 -0.37
N GLY A 90 5.06 0.93 -0.66
CA GLY A 90 5.44 1.70 -1.82
C GLY A 90 6.08 3.03 -1.40
N CYS A 91 7.12 2.96 -0.59
CA CYS A 91 7.67 4.05 0.23
C CYS A 91 7.92 5.37 -0.53
N ASP A 92 8.40 5.29 -1.76
CA ASP A 92 8.75 6.44 -2.60
C ASP A 92 9.83 7.35 -2.00
N PHE A 93 10.82 6.78 -1.29
CA PHE A 93 11.83 7.55 -0.53
C PHE A 93 12.58 8.61 -1.35
N ASP A 94 12.81 8.35 -2.63
CA ASP A 94 13.53 9.28 -3.52
C ASP A 94 12.61 10.28 -4.23
N GLY A 95 11.29 10.04 -4.21
CA GLY A 95 10.28 10.89 -4.87
C GLY A 95 9.53 11.84 -3.95
N ILE A 96 9.60 11.64 -2.62
CA ILE A 96 8.88 12.45 -1.63
C ILE A 96 9.74 13.63 -1.12
N ALA A 97 9.12 14.80 -0.96
CA ALA A 97 9.81 16.00 -0.50
C ALA A 97 10.18 15.95 1.01
N SER A 98 9.41 15.23 1.79
CA SER A 98 9.61 15.02 3.24
C SER A 98 9.17 13.63 3.64
N LYS A 99 9.59 13.19 4.82
CA LYS A 99 9.28 11.86 5.36
C LYS A 99 8.42 12.00 6.62
N PRO A 100 7.64 10.96 6.98
CA PRO A 100 6.92 10.93 8.24
C PRO A 100 7.85 11.05 9.45
N ARG A 101 7.36 11.58 10.54
CA ARG A 101 8.11 11.64 11.80
C ARG A 101 8.53 10.25 12.25
N GLY A 102 9.80 10.12 12.62
CA GLY A 102 10.41 8.84 13.02
C GLY A 102 10.96 8.04 11.84
N ILE A 103 10.80 8.50 10.59
CA ILE A 103 11.35 7.84 9.40
C ILE A 103 12.41 8.74 8.75
N ASN A 104 13.65 8.28 8.73
CA ASN A 104 14.78 8.99 8.13
C ASN A 104 15.17 8.39 6.75
N ASP A 105 15.18 7.09 6.67
CA ASP A 105 15.56 6.32 5.48
C ASP A 105 14.99 4.89 5.56
N ILE A 106 15.40 4.02 4.65
CA ILE A 106 14.94 2.63 4.59
C ILE A 106 15.21 1.83 5.87
N SER A 107 16.27 2.16 6.63
CA SER A 107 16.58 1.47 7.88
C SER A 107 15.53 1.68 8.97
N SER A 108 14.79 2.79 8.89
CA SER A 108 13.67 3.10 9.80
C SER A 108 12.47 2.16 9.63
N LEU A 109 12.38 1.41 8.52
CA LEU A 109 11.32 0.41 8.33
C LEU A 109 11.36 -0.71 9.38
N LYS A 110 12.52 -0.95 9.99
CA LYS A 110 12.63 -1.85 11.14
C LYS A 110 11.79 -1.37 12.32
N ASP A 111 11.81 -0.07 12.60
CA ASP A 111 11.03 0.52 13.70
C ASP A 111 9.54 0.50 13.37
N VAL A 112 9.18 0.72 12.10
CA VAL A 112 7.80 0.57 11.61
C VAL A 112 7.31 -0.87 11.78
N TYR A 113 8.15 -1.87 11.49
CA TYR A 113 7.83 -3.30 11.69
C TYR A 113 7.44 -3.58 13.14
N TYR A 114 8.27 -3.16 14.10
CA TYR A 114 7.97 -3.36 15.52
C TYR A 114 6.75 -2.57 15.98
N ALA A 115 6.57 -1.34 15.49
CA ALA A 115 5.38 -0.55 15.79
C ALA A 115 4.09 -1.22 15.27
N PHE A 116 4.12 -1.92 14.15
CA PHE A 116 2.98 -2.70 13.65
C PHE A 116 2.63 -3.86 14.62
N LEU A 117 3.64 -4.58 15.13
CA LEU A 117 3.45 -5.63 16.12
C LEU A 117 2.87 -5.07 17.43
N GLU A 118 3.43 -3.97 17.93
CA GLU A 118 2.95 -3.27 19.13
C GLU A 118 1.51 -2.76 18.97
N ALA A 119 1.12 -2.35 17.76
CA ALA A 119 -0.23 -1.97 17.41
C ALA A 119 -1.21 -3.16 17.34
N GLY A 120 -0.73 -4.40 17.55
CA GLY A 120 -1.54 -5.62 17.58
C GLY A 120 -1.83 -6.22 16.20
N ILE A 121 -1.08 -5.85 15.16
CA ILE A 121 -1.15 -6.54 13.87
C ILE A 121 -0.44 -7.88 14.01
N PRO A 122 -1.06 -9.03 13.63
CA PRO A 122 -0.43 -10.34 13.72
C PRO A 122 0.88 -10.40 12.92
N GLN A 123 1.89 -11.08 13.45
CA GLN A 123 3.23 -11.14 12.83
C GLN A 123 3.18 -11.64 11.39
N ASP A 124 2.41 -12.68 11.08
CA ASP A 124 2.28 -13.17 9.71
C ASP A 124 1.73 -12.10 8.77
N THR A 125 0.77 -11.29 9.22
CA THR A 125 0.24 -10.16 8.45
C THR A 125 1.29 -9.05 8.27
N VAL A 126 2.11 -8.79 9.28
CA VAL A 126 3.22 -7.82 9.17
C VAL A 126 4.23 -8.32 8.14
N ASP A 127 4.63 -9.58 8.21
CA ASP A 127 5.54 -10.19 7.24
C ASP A 127 4.98 -10.15 5.81
N ASP A 128 3.68 -10.43 5.65
CA ASP A 128 2.99 -10.34 4.36
C ASP A 128 3.08 -8.94 3.77
N ILE A 129 2.82 -7.90 4.58
CA ILE A 129 2.86 -6.50 4.15
C ILE A 129 4.29 -6.05 3.84
N PHE A 130 5.27 -6.46 4.66
CA PHE A 130 6.65 -5.99 4.51
C PHE A 130 7.37 -6.61 3.32
N TYR A 131 7.07 -7.87 2.95
CA TYR A 131 7.78 -8.52 1.83
C TYR A 131 6.98 -9.58 1.08
N ARG A 132 6.20 -10.48 1.73
CA ARG A 132 5.61 -11.65 1.07
C ARG A 132 4.59 -11.30 -0.01
N ASN A 133 3.76 -10.28 0.20
CA ASN A 133 2.76 -9.86 -0.77
C ASN A 133 3.40 -9.37 -2.07
N ALA A 134 4.43 -8.51 -1.95
CA ALA A 134 5.16 -8.00 -3.11
C ALA A 134 5.96 -9.11 -3.80
N GLU A 135 6.64 -9.98 -3.04
CA GLU A 135 7.38 -11.14 -3.57
C GLU A 135 6.45 -12.07 -4.36
N ARG A 136 5.31 -12.48 -3.75
CA ARG A 136 4.31 -13.31 -4.42
C ARG A 136 3.85 -12.68 -5.72
N PHE A 137 3.47 -11.39 -5.69
CA PHE A 137 3.01 -10.69 -6.88
C PHE A 137 4.05 -10.71 -8.01
N VAL A 138 5.33 -10.45 -7.68
CA VAL A 138 6.44 -10.46 -8.64
C VAL A 138 6.63 -11.87 -9.23
N LEU A 139 6.66 -12.90 -8.39
CA LEU A 139 6.86 -14.28 -8.85
C LEU A 139 5.72 -14.80 -9.74
N GLU A 140 4.48 -14.40 -9.43
CA GLU A 140 3.29 -14.83 -10.18
C GLU A 140 3.11 -14.09 -11.51
N ASN A 141 3.58 -12.83 -11.61
CA ASN A 141 3.20 -11.95 -12.73
C ASN A 141 4.35 -11.53 -13.63
N LEU A 142 5.62 -11.71 -13.23
CA LEU A 142 6.76 -11.39 -14.10
C LEU A 142 7.28 -12.63 -14.82
N PRO A 143 7.34 -12.62 -16.18
CA PRO A 143 7.68 -13.79 -16.98
C PRO A 143 9.06 -14.35 -16.69
N PHE A 144 10.02 -13.54 -16.25
CA PHE A 144 11.39 -13.97 -15.91
C PHE A 144 11.46 -14.95 -14.72
N PHE A 145 10.41 -15.04 -13.91
CA PHE A 145 10.36 -15.92 -12.73
C PHE A 145 9.48 -17.16 -12.94
N GLN A 146 8.75 -17.24 -14.07
CA GLN A 146 7.85 -18.36 -14.37
C GLN A 146 8.57 -19.55 -15.06
N GLU A 147 9.81 -19.37 -15.52
CA GLU A 147 10.59 -20.38 -16.26
C GLU A 147 11.60 -21.18 -15.40
N ARG A 148 11.44 -21.19 -14.05
CA ARG A 148 12.35 -21.92 -13.17
C ARG A 148 11.66 -23.05 -12.43
#